data_7be76f7e9baba53cedcae82a34ab278f
#
_entry.id   7be76f7e9baba53cedcae82a34ab278f
#
_cell.length_a   1.000
_cell.length_b   1.000
_cell.length_c   1.000
_cell.angle_alpha   90.00
_cell.angle_beta   90.00
_cell.angle_gamma   90.00
#
_symmetry.space_group_name_H-M   'P 1'
#
loop_
_entity.id
_entity.type
_entity.pdbx_description
1 polymer ?
#
loop_
_entity_poly.entity_id
_entity_poly.type
_entity_poly.pdbx_seq_one_letter_code
_entity_poly.pdbx_strand_id
1 'polypeptide(L)'
;MTGTAAGGGFPQWNCRCRMCALYWDKDPRVTRRTQSSLAVQGASGNSWVLLNCSPDIREQIAATPALRPDGSPRGSPINAVLLTSGDIDHLGGLLSLRERCRFDLHATASVLQTISDNPMFNVLDGGFVAMHALDGTLRLPSSVTAEAFQVRGKLPLYMEPNEPVTDVRSEFTLGVRLKDGKGNIIAYVPSCAAVDEALLDAIDGVDALFFDGTLWSDDEMIAAGVGQKTGRRMGHMPISGPDGSLTLLKGIRCRNRFYIHINNTNPLNCEGSPEREAVEAAGWQVPPDGFEIVL
;
A
#
# COMPACT_ATOMS: atom_id res chain seq x y z
N MET A 1 -10.09 -0.90 -2.61
CA MET A 1 -9.04 -1.21 -1.60
C MET A 1 -9.19 -2.64 -1.14
N THR A 2 -8.21 -3.48 -1.33
CA THR A 2 -8.26 -4.87 -0.85
C THR A 2 -7.72 -4.98 0.57
N GLY A 3 -6.77 -4.11 0.96
CA GLY A 3 -6.27 -4.00 2.31
C GLY A 3 -5.78 -2.60 2.63
N THR A 4 -5.92 -2.15 3.86
CA THR A 4 -5.69 -0.75 4.28
C THR A 4 -4.76 -0.60 5.48
N ALA A 5 -4.33 -1.70 6.14
CA ALA A 5 -3.37 -1.66 7.24
C ALA A 5 -1.91 -1.71 6.75
N ALA A 6 -1.00 -1.28 7.60
CA ALA A 6 0.44 -1.51 7.48
C ALA A 6 0.83 -2.97 7.77
N GLY A 7 2.11 -3.27 7.72
CA GLY A 7 2.65 -4.59 8.03
C GLY A 7 2.15 -5.14 9.37
N GLY A 8 1.73 -6.40 9.38
CA GLY A 8 1.12 -7.07 10.53
C GLY A 8 -0.40 -6.99 10.60
N GLY A 9 -1.05 -6.12 9.82
CA GLY A 9 -2.51 -5.97 9.80
C GLY A 9 -3.08 -5.33 11.06
N PHE A 10 -4.40 -5.19 11.11
CA PHE A 10 -5.13 -4.73 12.31
C PHE A 10 -6.33 -5.64 12.60
N PRO A 11 -6.47 -6.19 13.83
CA PRO A 11 -5.48 -6.13 14.90
C PRO A 11 -4.21 -6.91 14.54
N GLN A 12 -3.07 -6.51 15.06
CA GLN A 12 -1.86 -7.31 14.92
C GLN A 12 -1.95 -8.51 15.86
N TRP A 13 -1.62 -9.72 15.37
CA TRP A 13 -1.88 -11.01 16.02
C TRP A 13 -1.28 -11.16 17.43
N ASN A 14 -0.18 -10.47 17.71
CA ASN A 14 0.55 -10.52 19.00
C ASN A 14 0.45 -9.21 19.79
N CYS A 15 -0.47 -8.30 19.42
CA CYS A 15 -0.55 -6.97 20.01
C CYS A 15 -1.82 -6.77 20.84
N ARG A 16 -1.66 -6.05 21.95
CA ARG A 16 -2.74 -5.58 22.79
C ARG A 16 -2.58 -4.10 23.17
N CYS A 17 -2.00 -3.29 22.25
CA CYS A 17 -2.04 -1.84 22.38
C CYS A 17 -3.49 -1.34 22.47
N ARG A 18 -3.68 -0.06 22.80
CA ARG A 18 -5.02 0.54 22.94
C ARG A 18 -5.96 0.19 21.79
N MET A 19 -5.51 0.31 20.54
CA MET A 19 -6.37 0.05 19.37
C MET A 19 -6.66 -1.45 19.19
N CYS A 20 -5.64 -2.31 19.28
CA CYS A 20 -5.85 -3.76 19.19
C CYS A 20 -6.72 -4.29 20.34
N ALA A 21 -6.60 -3.74 21.55
CA ALA A 21 -7.45 -4.10 22.69
C ALA A 21 -8.92 -3.81 22.38
N LEU A 22 -9.25 -2.64 21.81
CA LEU A 22 -10.62 -2.32 21.41
C LEU A 22 -11.19 -3.42 20.49
N TYR A 23 -10.41 -3.88 19.51
CA TYR A 23 -10.88 -4.94 18.62
C TYR A 23 -11.09 -6.28 19.35
N TRP A 24 -10.12 -6.71 20.17
CA TRP A 24 -10.24 -7.97 20.93
C TRP A 24 -11.40 -7.94 21.92
N ASP A 25 -11.71 -6.75 22.44
CA ASP A 25 -12.83 -6.52 23.36
C ASP A 25 -14.15 -6.23 22.61
N LYS A 26 -14.17 -6.37 21.25
CA LYS A 26 -15.35 -6.24 20.37
C LYS A 26 -15.99 -4.85 20.39
N ASP A 27 -15.19 -3.80 20.52
CA ASP A 27 -15.67 -2.43 20.40
C ASP A 27 -16.14 -2.18 18.94
N PRO A 28 -17.39 -1.73 18.72
CA PRO A 28 -17.94 -1.55 17.37
C PRO A 28 -17.27 -0.42 16.56
N ARG A 29 -16.50 0.45 17.20
CA ARG A 29 -15.79 1.56 16.53
C ARG A 29 -14.53 1.12 15.77
N VAL A 30 -14.11 -0.12 15.92
CA VAL A 30 -12.93 -0.65 15.24
C VAL A 30 -13.30 -1.85 14.38
N THR A 31 -12.76 -1.89 13.17
CA THR A 31 -12.96 -3.01 12.24
C THR A 31 -11.61 -3.57 11.81
N ARG A 32 -11.57 -4.87 11.54
CA ARG A 32 -10.36 -5.54 11.05
C ARG A 32 -9.91 -4.94 9.72
N ARG A 33 -8.58 -4.86 9.54
CA ARG A 33 -7.94 -4.43 8.29
C ARG A 33 -6.83 -5.40 7.93
N THR A 34 -6.79 -5.80 6.69
CA THR A 34 -5.68 -6.56 6.10
C THR A 34 -4.58 -5.62 5.60
N GLN A 35 -3.40 -6.17 5.37
CA GLN A 35 -2.22 -5.40 4.96
C GLN A 35 -2.41 -4.76 3.59
N SER A 36 -1.75 -3.62 3.36
CA SER A 36 -2.03 -2.69 2.27
C SER A 36 -1.90 -3.31 0.88
N SER A 37 -2.98 -3.22 0.12
CA SER A 37 -3.04 -3.58 -1.29
C SER A 37 -4.20 -2.87 -1.96
N LEU A 38 -4.03 -2.48 -3.24
CA LEU A 38 -5.07 -1.83 -4.04
C LEU A 38 -5.28 -2.61 -5.33
N ALA A 39 -6.51 -3.01 -5.61
CA ALA A 39 -6.88 -3.56 -6.90
C ALA A 39 -7.44 -2.45 -7.81
N VAL A 40 -6.94 -2.38 -9.04
CA VAL A 40 -7.35 -1.38 -10.03
C VAL A 40 -7.81 -2.09 -11.30
N GLN A 41 -8.91 -1.60 -11.85
CA GLN A 41 -9.42 -2.01 -13.16
C GLN A 41 -9.63 -0.78 -14.02
N GLY A 42 -9.16 -0.81 -15.26
CA GLY A 42 -9.47 0.23 -16.23
C GLY A 42 -10.84 0.05 -16.86
N ALA A 43 -11.25 0.98 -17.71
CA ALA A 43 -12.57 1.02 -18.32
C ALA A 43 -12.88 -0.13 -19.29
N SER A 44 -11.87 -0.89 -19.72
CA SER A 44 -12.00 -1.96 -20.70
C SER A 44 -11.59 -3.32 -20.13
N GLY A 45 -12.50 -4.32 -20.24
CA GLY A 45 -12.23 -5.70 -19.91
C GLY A 45 -12.39 -6.07 -18.43
N ASN A 46 -12.13 -7.35 -18.12
CA ASN A 46 -12.26 -7.94 -16.78
C ASN A 46 -10.91 -8.18 -16.10
N SER A 47 -9.85 -7.51 -16.55
CA SER A 47 -8.51 -7.68 -16.04
C SER A 47 -8.21 -6.72 -14.89
N TRP A 48 -7.67 -7.25 -13.81
CA TRP A 48 -7.29 -6.48 -12.64
C TRP A 48 -5.78 -6.37 -12.49
N VAL A 49 -5.34 -5.23 -12.01
CA VAL A 49 -3.97 -4.95 -11.58
C VAL A 49 -3.95 -4.82 -10.07
N LEU A 50 -3.09 -5.56 -9.39
CA LEU A 50 -2.82 -5.37 -7.98
C LEU A 50 -1.62 -4.44 -7.80
N LEU A 51 -1.78 -3.40 -6.99
CA LEU A 51 -0.68 -2.64 -6.42
C LEU A 51 -0.35 -3.25 -5.06
N ASN A 52 0.81 -3.84 -4.95
CA ASN A 52 1.29 -4.69 -3.89
C ASN A 52 0.48 -6.00 -3.73
N CYS A 53 1.17 -7.02 -3.24
CA CYS A 53 0.63 -8.35 -2.99
C CYS A 53 0.94 -8.74 -1.55
N SER A 54 0.07 -8.35 -0.64
CA SER A 54 0.27 -8.56 0.80
C SER A 54 0.14 -10.03 1.19
N PRO A 55 0.71 -10.46 2.33
CA PRO A 55 0.52 -11.81 2.87
C PRO A 55 -0.96 -12.22 3.04
N ASP A 56 -1.86 -11.24 3.16
CA ASP A 56 -3.31 -11.46 3.31
C ASP A 56 -4.04 -11.66 1.97
N ILE A 57 -3.34 -11.74 0.84
CA ILE A 57 -3.94 -11.77 -0.52
C ILE A 57 -5.04 -12.82 -0.67
N ARG A 58 -4.94 -13.98 -0.04
CA ARG A 58 -5.95 -15.03 -0.13
C ARG A 58 -7.28 -14.58 0.48
N GLU A 59 -7.22 -13.90 1.61
CA GLU A 59 -8.39 -13.35 2.27
C GLU A 59 -8.95 -12.16 1.48
N GLN A 60 -8.08 -11.31 0.97
CA GLN A 60 -8.45 -10.16 0.14
C GLN A 60 -9.18 -10.59 -1.13
N ILE A 61 -8.71 -11.64 -1.82
CA ILE A 61 -9.42 -12.22 -2.97
C ILE A 61 -10.78 -12.80 -2.54
N ALA A 62 -10.82 -13.55 -1.44
CA ALA A 62 -12.06 -14.13 -0.96
C ALA A 62 -13.11 -13.08 -0.56
N ALA A 63 -12.67 -11.95 0.01
CA ALA A 63 -13.53 -10.84 0.42
C ALA A 63 -13.98 -9.97 -0.77
N THR A 64 -13.24 -9.95 -1.90
CA THR A 64 -13.52 -9.09 -3.06
C THR A 64 -14.13 -9.91 -4.19
N PRO A 65 -15.47 -9.90 -4.41
CA PRO A 65 -16.13 -10.74 -5.43
C PRO A 65 -15.53 -10.57 -6.83
N ALA A 66 -15.14 -9.35 -7.22
CA ALA A 66 -14.57 -9.04 -8.51
C ALA A 66 -13.17 -9.66 -8.77
N LEU A 67 -12.48 -10.12 -7.73
CA LEU A 67 -11.18 -10.79 -7.82
C LEU A 67 -11.26 -12.32 -7.76
N ARG A 68 -12.46 -12.87 -7.56
CA ARG A 68 -12.67 -14.32 -7.47
C ARG A 68 -12.56 -14.97 -8.85
N PRO A 69 -12.24 -16.27 -8.93
CA PRO A 69 -12.26 -17.02 -10.20
C PRO A 69 -13.60 -16.91 -10.92
N ASP A 70 -13.55 -16.79 -12.23
CA ASP A 70 -14.67 -16.50 -13.13
C ASP A 70 -15.43 -17.72 -13.68
N GLY A 71 -15.39 -18.84 -12.99
CA GLY A 71 -16.10 -20.07 -13.39
C GLY A 71 -15.27 -21.08 -14.17
N SER A 72 -14.01 -20.80 -14.52
CA SER A 72 -13.06 -21.82 -14.99
C SER A 72 -12.58 -22.69 -13.81
N PRO A 73 -12.20 -23.95 -14.03
CA PRO A 73 -11.69 -24.82 -12.95
C PRO A 73 -10.48 -24.26 -12.23
N ARG A 74 -9.65 -23.48 -12.93
CA ARG A 74 -8.55 -22.66 -12.41
C ARG A 74 -8.44 -21.40 -13.25
N GLY A 75 -8.47 -20.24 -12.60
CA GLY A 75 -8.38 -18.94 -13.27
C GLY A 75 -8.25 -17.83 -12.25
N SER A 76 -7.87 -16.66 -12.72
CA SER A 76 -7.81 -15.45 -11.92
C SER A 76 -8.04 -14.25 -12.82
N PRO A 77 -8.84 -13.27 -12.41
CA PRO A 77 -8.95 -12.02 -13.14
C PRO A 77 -7.75 -11.08 -12.92
N ILE A 78 -6.84 -11.45 -12.00
CA ILE A 78 -5.62 -10.68 -11.72
C ILE A 78 -4.60 -11.02 -12.81
N ASN A 79 -4.31 -10.05 -13.68
CA ASN A 79 -3.39 -10.23 -14.81
C ASN A 79 -2.05 -9.50 -14.62
N ALA A 80 -1.96 -8.62 -13.64
CA ALA A 80 -0.70 -7.96 -13.30
C ALA A 80 -0.62 -7.67 -11.80
N VAL A 81 0.60 -7.72 -11.28
CA VAL A 81 0.98 -7.26 -9.94
C VAL A 81 2.10 -6.23 -10.11
N LEU A 82 1.94 -5.05 -9.52
CA LEU A 82 2.96 -4.01 -9.50
C LEU A 82 3.38 -3.76 -8.04
N LEU A 83 4.65 -3.97 -7.74
CA LEU A 83 5.20 -3.76 -6.40
C LEU A 83 5.78 -2.37 -6.27
N THR A 84 5.44 -1.70 -5.16
CA THR A 84 6.00 -0.37 -4.82
C THR A 84 7.20 -0.47 -3.89
N SER A 85 7.45 -1.63 -3.32
CA SER A 85 8.51 -1.88 -2.34
C SER A 85 8.90 -3.35 -2.31
N GLY A 86 10.06 -3.64 -1.76
CA GLY A 86 10.52 -4.99 -1.43
C GLY A 86 10.10 -5.47 -0.03
N ASP A 87 9.31 -4.70 0.72
CA ASP A 87 8.88 -5.07 2.06
C ASP A 87 7.94 -6.29 2.05
N ILE A 88 7.99 -7.10 3.12
CA ILE A 88 7.26 -8.37 3.21
C ILE A 88 5.75 -8.17 3.08
N ASP A 89 5.22 -7.11 3.67
CA ASP A 89 3.80 -6.77 3.59
C ASP A 89 3.35 -6.34 2.19
N HIS A 90 4.29 -5.99 1.29
CA HIS A 90 4.02 -5.65 -0.10
C HIS A 90 4.23 -6.80 -1.09
N LEU A 91 5.09 -7.78 -0.80
CA LEU A 91 5.42 -8.84 -1.75
C LEU A 91 5.17 -10.27 -1.24
N GLY A 92 4.99 -10.47 0.07
CA GLY A 92 4.91 -11.80 0.66
C GLY A 92 3.74 -12.65 0.16
N GLY A 93 2.67 -12.02 -0.31
CA GLY A 93 1.51 -12.69 -0.91
C GLY A 93 1.80 -13.37 -2.24
N LEU A 94 2.88 -13.02 -2.95
CA LEU A 94 3.31 -13.68 -4.18
C LEU A 94 3.47 -15.19 -3.97
N LEU A 95 3.93 -15.61 -2.79
CA LEU A 95 4.06 -17.03 -2.44
C LEU A 95 2.71 -17.77 -2.46
N SER A 96 1.62 -17.07 -2.21
CA SER A 96 0.26 -17.62 -2.31
C SER A 96 -0.24 -17.70 -3.77
N LEU A 97 0.29 -16.88 -4.67
CA LEU A 97 -0.09 -16.85 -6.09
C LEU A 97 0.67 -17.88 -6.97
N ARG A 98 1.46 -18.78 -6.37
CA ARG A 98 2.22 -19.83 -7.07
C ARG A 98 1.38 -20.88 -7.80
N GLU A 99 0.07 -20.79 -7.77
CA GLU A 99 -0.86 -21.83 -8.23
C GLU A 99 -1.06 -21.89 -9.76
N ARG A 100 -0.05 -21.44 -10.53
CA ARG A 100 0.01 -21.53 -12.00
C ARG A 100 -1.09 -20.76 -12.74
N CYS A 101 -1.55 -19.65 -12.20
CA CYS A 101 -2.30 -18.65 -12.94
C CYS A 101 -1.35 -17.65 -13.58
N ARG A 102 -1.64 -17.21 -14.81
CA ARG A 102 -0.79 -16.27 -15.53
C ARG A 102 -1.00 -14.86 -15.02
N PHE A 103 0.09 -14.18 -14.71
CA PHE A 103 0.11 -12.72 -14.46
C PHE A 103 1.53 -12.17 -14.74
N ASP A 104 1.59 -10.88 -15.01
CA ASP A 104 2.84 -10.15 -15.14
C ASP A 104 3.21 -9.52 -13.79
N LEU A 105 4.46 -9.71 -13.35
CA LEU A 105 5.00 -9.09 -12.14
C LEU A 105 5.90 -7.92 -12.52
N HIS A 106 5.52 -6.73 -12.10
CA HIS A 106 6.25 -5.50 -12.36
C HIS A 106 6.83 -4.95 -11.06
N ALA A 107 8.13 -4.67 -11.05
CA ALA A 107 8.83 -4.03 -9.93
C ALA A 107 10.11 -3.36 -10.45
N THR A 108 10.80 -2.62 -9.60
CA THR A 108 12.14 -2.10 -9.94
C THR A 108 13.13 -3.24 -10.14
N ALA A 109 14.23 -2.97 -10.83
CA ALA A 109 15.28 -3.95 -11.03
C ALA A 109 15.84 -4.50 -9.70
N SER A 110 16.02 -3.62 -8.71
CA SER A 110 16.51 -4.02 -7.38
C SER A 110 15.52 -4.92 -6.62
N VAL A 111 14.21 -4.65 -6.70
CA VAL A 111 13.19 -5.51 -6.06
C VAL A 111 13.10 -6.86 -6.78
N LEU A 112 13.13 -6.89 -8.12
CA LEU A 112 13.16 -8.15 -8.88
C LEU A 112 14.42 -8.97 -8.57
N GLN A 113 15.57 -8.33 -8.45
CA GLN A 113 16.81 -9.01 -8.05
C GLN A 113 16.66 -9.63 -6.66
N THR A 114 16.09 -8.90 -5.70
CA THR A 114 15.82 -9.44 -4.35
C THR A 114 14.90 -10.67 -4.39
N ILE A 115 13.88 -10.65 -5.22
CA ILE A 115 12.98 -11.81 -5.44
C ILE A 115 13.76 -12.97 -6.03
N SER A 116 14.57 -12.73 -7.06
CA SER A 116 15.34 -13.75 -7.77
C SER A 116 16.44 -14.38 -6.91
N ASP A 117 17.05 -13.60 -6.02
CA ASP A 117 18.09 -14.07 -5.11
C ASP A 117 17.53 -14.91 -3.94
N ASN A 118 16.23 -14.84 -3.71
CA ASN A 118 15.60 -15.60 -2.65
C ASN A 118 14.94 -16.88 -3.20
N PRO A 119 15.48 -18.07 -2.88
CA PRO A 119 15.02 -19.35 -3.47
C PRO A 119 13.57 -19.69 -3.16
N MET A 120 12.94 -19.06 -2.16
CA MET A 120 11.51 -19.27 -1.89
C MET A 120 10.63 -18.83 -3.06
N PHE A 121 11.03 -17.80 -3.80
CA PHE A 121 10.27 -17.29 -4.95
C PHE A 121 10.46 -18.10 -6.23
N ASN A 122 11.35 -19.11 -6.26
CA ASN A 122 11.44 -20.06 -7.38
C ASN A 122 10.13 -20.86 -7.58
N VAL A 123 9.21 -20.79 -6.61
CA VAL A 123 7.84 -21.34 -6.76
C VAL A 123 6.98 -20.55 -7.76
N LEU A 124 7.39 -19.35 -8.14
CA LEU A 124 6.79 -18.57 -9.22
C LEU A 124 7.32 -19.09 -10.56
N ASP A 125 6.60 -20.06 -11.13
CA ASP A 125 6.98 -20.72 -12.37
C ASP A 125 7.04 -19.71 -13.54
N GLY A 126 8.21 -19.52 -14.15
CA GLY A 126 8.42 -18.60 -15.27
C GLY A 126 7.59 -18.90 -16.52
N GLY A 127 6.96 -20.08 -16.61
CA GLY A 127 5.97 -20.38 -17.64
C GLY A 127 4.59 -19.70 -17.38
N PHE A 128 4.38 -19.17 -16.18
CA PHE A 128 3.13 -18.52 -15.77
C PHE A 128 3.34 -17.09 -15.29
N VAL A 129 4.45 -16.76 -14.65
CA VAL A 129 4.75 -15.43 -14.11
C VAL A 129 5.91 -14.82 -14.89
N ALA A 130 5.61 -13.80 -15.69
CA ALA A 130 6.64 -13.02 -16.37
C ALA A 130 7.05 -11.84 -15.49
N MET A 131 8.36 -11.65 -15.26
CA MET A 131 8.89 -10.57 -14.44
C MET A 131 9.42 -9.45 -15.32
N HIS A 132 9.02 -8.22 -15.07
CA HIS A 132 9.33 -7.03 -15.86
C HIS A 132 9.86 -5.90 -14.97
N ALA A 133 11.05 -5.42 -15.29
CA ALA A 133 11.58 -4.22 -14.63
C ALA A 133 10.75 -2.99 -15.04
N LEU A 134 10.44 -2.15 -14.06
CA LEU A 134 9.80 -0.86 -14.30
C LEU A 134 10.79 0.09 -14.97
N ASP A 135 10.45 0.51 -16.18
CA ASP A 135 11.20 1.49 -16.96
C ASP A 135 10.22 2.43 -17.67
N GLY A 136 10.22 3.69 -17.27
CA GLY A 136 9.33 4.71 -17.83
C GLY A 136 7.84 4.42 -17.62
N THR A 137 7.05 4.68 -18.67
CA THR A 137 5.60 4.47 -18.66
C THR A 137 5.26 3.04 -19.07
N LEU A 138 4.61 2.32 -18.18
CA LEU A 138 4.17 0.94 -18.37
C LEU A 138 2.71 0.89 -18.85
N ARG A 139 2.44 0.06 -19.87
CA ARG A 139 1.07 -0.29 -20.27
C ARG A 139 0.63 -1.55 -19.54
N LEU A 140 -0.43 -1.40 -18.75
CA LEU A 140 -1.04 -2.46 -17.97
C LEU A 140 -2.34 -2.97 -18.64
N PRO A 141 -2.88 -4.13 -18.20
CA PRO A 141 -4.19 -4.60 -18.63
C PRO A 141 -5.29 -3.55 -18.47
N SER A 142 -6.42 -3.74 -19.18
CA SER A 142 -7.61 -2.87 -19.12
C SER A 142 -7.36 -1.41 -19.53
N SER A 143 -6.38 -1.15 -20.41
CA SER A 143 -6.02 0.21 -20.89
C SER A 143 -5.57 1.16 -19.80
N VAL A 144 -4.99 0.64 -18.74
CA VAL A 144 -4.34 1.43 -17.68
C VAL A 144 -2.88 1.66 -18.05
N THR A 145 -2.39 2.87 -17.86
CA THR A 145 -0.95 3.17 -17.89
C THR A 145 -0.45 3.47 -16.49
N ALA A 146 0.74 2.98 -16.17
CA ALA A 146 1.40 3.23 -14.88
C ALA A 146 2.72 3.97 -15.10
N GLU A 147 2.99 4.92 -14.24
CA GLU A 147 4.25 5.64 -14.13
C GLU A 147 4.73 5.57 -12.68
N ALA A 148 5.84 4.89 -12.45
CA ALA A 148 6.44 4.79 -11.13
C ALA A 148 7.39 5.96 -10.89
N PHE A 149 7.41 6.48 -9.67
CA PHE A 149 8.34 7.51 -9.24
C PHE A 149 8.92 7.17 -7.87
N GLN A 150 10.17 7.53 -7.66
CA GLN A 150 10.83 7.28 -6.37
C GLN A 150 10.31 8.24 -5.30
N VAL A 151 9.98 7.67 -4.14
CA VAL A 151 9.60 8.39 -2.93
C VAL A 151 10.73 8.28 -1.90
N ARG A 152 10.87 9.28 -1.04
CA ARG A 152 11.81 9.19 0.08
C ARG A 152 11.36 8.12 1.05
N GLY A 153 12.25 7.19 1.37
CA GLY A 153 11.94 6.01 2.18
C GLY A 153 13.21 5.36 2.71
N LYS A 154 13.20 4.06 2.87
CA LYS A 154 14.33 3.26 3.36
C LYS A 154 14.41 1.92 2.63
N LEU A 155 15.46 1.14 2.92
CA LEU A 155 15.56 -0.26 2.51
C LEU A 155 14.56 -1.13 3.30
N PRO A 156 14.10 -2.24 2.72
CA PRO A 156 13.32 -3.26 3.44
C PRO A 156 14.03 -3.73 4.71
N LEU A 157 13.26 -4.05 5.75
CA LEU A 157 13.79 -4.38 7.08
C LEU A 157 14.88 -5.47 7.05
N TYR A 158 14.72 -6.50 6.24
CA TYR A 158 15.66 -7.61 6.12
C TYR A 158 16.96 -7.27 5.35
N MET A 159 17.01 -6.09 4.73
CA MET A 159 18.19 -5.54 4.05
C MET A 159 18.83 -4.37 4.82
N GLU A 160 18.23 -3.94 5.93
CA GLU A 160 18.75 -2.82 6.70
C GLU A 160 20.15 -3.12 7.26
N PRO A 161 21.14 -2.25 7.06
CA PRO A 161 22.41 -2.31 7.78
C PRO A 161 22.20 -1.97 9.26
N ASN A 162 23.24 -2.18 10.09
CA ASN A 162 23.19 -1.85 11.53
C ASN A 162 22.80 -0.39 11.80
N GLU A 163 23.26 0.53 10.95
CA GLU A 163 22.89 1.94 10.95
C GLU A 163 22.12 2.24 9.66
N PRO A 164 20.81 2.06 9.64
CA PRO A 164 20.04 2.25 8.43
C PRO A 164 19.90 3.72 8.07
N VAL A 165 20.09 4.00 6.80
CA VAL A 165 19.79 5.30 6.21
C VAL A 165 18.31 5.32 5.90
N THR A 166 17.60 6.26 6.51
CA THR A 166 16.20 6.56 6.24
C THR A 166 16.09 7.85 5.45
N ASP A 167 14.94 8.11 4.86
CA ASP A 167 14.67 9.35 4.12
C ASP A 167 15.58 9.52 2.88
N VAL A 168 15.75 8.45 2.12
CA VAL A 168 16.49 8.45 0.84
C VAL A 168 15.59 8.01 -0.31
N ARG A 169 15.88 8.50 -1.50
CA ARG A 169 15.28 7.99 -2.73
C ARG A 169 16.03 6.73 -3.17
N SER A 170 15.27 5.68 -3.43
CA SER A 170 15.83 4.41 -3.88
C SER A 170 14.79 3.66 -4.73
N GLU A 171 15.22 2.56 -5.32
CA GLU A 171 14.33 1.64 -6.02
C GLU A 171 13.44 0.81 -5.07
N PHE A 172 13.59 0.95 -3.76
CA PHE A 172 12.83 0.19 -2.76
C PHE A 172 11.63 0.94 -2.19
N THR A 173 11.40 2.20 -2.57
CA THR A 173 10.22 2.96 -2.14
C THR A 173 9.68 3.78 -3.29
N LEU A 174 8.54 3.35 -3.84
CA LEU A 174 7.91 3.98 -4.98
C LEU A 174 6.52 4.50 -4.66
N GLY A 175 6.18 5.61 -5.32
CA GLY A 175 4.81 5.96 -5.65
C GLY A 175 4.49 5.55 -7.08
N VAL A 176 3.22 5.36 -7.38
CA VAL A 176 2.74 4.99 -8.71
C VAL A 176 1.57 5.88 -9.10
N ARG A 177 1.67 6.50 -10.28
CA ARG A 177 0.53 7.14 -10.94
C ARG A 177 -0.08 6.14 -11.90
N LEU A 178 -1.38 5.99 -11.86
CA LEU A 178 -2.14 5.18 -12.81
C LEU A 178 -3.11 6.10 -13.55
N LYS A 179 -3.12 5.98 -14.88
CA LYS A 179 -4.03 6.72 -15.74
C LYS A 179 -4.86 5.74 -16.55
N ASP A 180 -6.17 5.93 -16.57
CA ASP A 180 -7.08 5.16 -17.39
C ASP A 180 -7.22 5.72 -18.81
N GLY A 181 -7.96 5.01 -19.68
CA GLY A 181 -8.22 5.44 -21.04
C GLY A 181 -9.11 6.67 -21.17
N LYS A 182 -9.77 7.12 -20.10
CA LYS A 182 -10.61 8.34 -20.05
C LYS A 182 -9.84 9.57 -19.57
N GLY A 183 -8.63 9.36 -19.04
CA GLY A 183 -7.77 10.41 -18.53
C GLY A 183 -7.84 10.62 -17.02
N ASN A 184 -8.61 9.82 -16.28
CA ASN A 184 -8.61 9.84 -14.82
C ASN A 184 -7.26 9.36 -14.28
N ILE A 185 -6.75 10.02 -13.25
CA ILE A 185 -5.44 9.74 -12.68
C ILE A 185 -5.58 9.45 -11.17
N ILE A 186 -5.01 8.34 -10.74
CA ILE A 186 -4.83 8.07 -9.32
C ILE A 186 -3.34 8.05 -8.98
N ALA A 187 -2.99 8.44 -7.75
CA ALA A 187 -1.66 8.24 -7.18
C ALA A 187 -1.75 7.31 -5.96
N TYR A 188 -0.85 6.34 -5.90
CA TYR A 188 -0.74 5.38 -4.81
C TYR A 188 0.66 5.48 -4.20
N VAL A 189 0.74 5.93 -2.95
CA VAL A 189 1.99 6.21 -2.22
C VAL A 189 1.88 5.59 -0.82
N PRO A 190 2.05 4.25 -0.68
CA PRO A 190 1.81 3.55 0.59
C PRO A 190 2.89 3.75 1.64
N SER A 191 4.07 4.28 1.25
CA SER A 191 5.19 4.58 2.14
C SER A 191 5.83 5.90 1.75
N CYS A 192 6.07 6.77 2.75
CA CYS A 192 6.68 8.08 2.52
C CYS A 192 7.41 8.57 3.78
N ALA A 193 8.73 8.71 3.73
CA ALA A 193 9.52 9.24 4.85
C ALA A 193 9.48 10.77 4.94
N ALA A 194 9.35 11.45 3.81
CA ALA A 194 9.25 12.91 3.75
C ALA A 194 8.60 13.39 2.44
N VAL A 195 7.86 14.48 2.54
CA VAL A 195 7.33 15.21 1.38
C VAL A 195 8.40 16.16 0.87
N ASP A 196 8.65 16.11 -0.42
CA ASP A 196 9.50 17.06 -1.15
C ASP A 196 8.81 17.54 -2.43
N GLU A 197 9.43 18.50 -3.12
CA GLU A 197 8.87 19.13 -4.30
C GLU A 197 8.54 18.10 -5.41
N ALA A 198 9.42 17.14 -5.65
CA ALA A 198 9.19 16.13 -6.68
C ALA A 198 8.01 15.20 -6.37
N LEU A 199 7.76 14.89 -5.07
CA LEU A 199 6.56 14.16 -4.67
C LEU A 199 5.31 15.03 -4.87
N LEU A 200 5.35 16.30 -4.44
CA LEU A 200 4.24 17.24 -4.65
C LEU A 200 3.87 17.34 -6.13
N ASP A 201 4.84 17.52 -7.01
CA ASP A 201 4.63 17.56 -8.46
C ASP A 201 4.01 16.27 -9.00
N ALA A 202 4.43 15.11 -8.47
CA ALA A 202 3.91 13.83 -8.90
C ALA A 202 2.46 13.57 -8.47
N ILE A 203 1.99 14.15 -7.36
CA ILE A 203 0.64 13.89 -6.81
C ILE A 203 -0.33 15.06 -7.00
N ASP A 204 0.12 16.22 -7.45
CA ASP A 204 -0.76 17.37 -7.69
C ASP A 204 -1.63 17.15 -8.93
N GLY A 205 -2.90 17.50 -8.84
CA GLY A 205 -3.86 17.38 -9.93
C GLY A 205 -4.37 15.98 -10.21
N VAL A 206 -4.15 15.00 -9.32
CA VAL A 206 -4.72 13.66 -9.45
C VAL A 206 -6.19 13.63 -8.97
N ASP A 207 -7.01 12.74 -9.53
CA ASP A 207 -8.42 12.59 -9.15
C ASP A 207 -8.58 11.89 -7.81
N ALA A 208 -7.67 10.96 -7.48
CA ALA A 208 -7.62 10.30 -6.20
C ALA A 208 -6.17 10.06 -5.75
N LEU A 209 -5.90 10.32 -4.47
CA LEU A 209 -4.63 10.08 -3.82
C LEU A 209 -4.81 9.07 -2.67
N PHE A 210 -4.10 7.96 -2.75
CA PHE A 210 -3.94 6.98 -1.67
C PHE A 210 -2.56 7.18 -1.06
N PHE A 211 -2.49 7.72 0.15
CA PHE A 211 -1.24 8.17 0.75
C PHE A 211 -0.95 7.48 2.08
N ASP A 212 0.32 7.36 2.40
CA ASP A 212 0.87 6.81 3.64
C ASP A 212 0.23 7.46 4.88
N GLY A 213 -0.48 6.65 5.64
CA GLY A 213 -1.12 7.00 6.91
C GLY A 213 -0.64 6.14 8.06
N THR A 214 0.58 5.63 8.00
CA THR A 214 1.09 4.61 8.92
C THR A 214 0.96 5.04 10.36
N LEU A 215 1.41 6.23 10.74
CA LEU A 215 1.42 6.70 12.12
C LEU A 215 0.80 8.08 12.25
N TRP A 216 0.05 8.30 13.33
CA TRP A 216 -0.45 9.62 13.68
C TRP A 216 0.66 10.55 14.15
N SER A 217 1.49 10.09 15.09
CA SER A 217 2.68 10.80 15.58
C SER A 217 3.95 9.97 15.37
N ASP A 218 5.10 10.63 15.30
CA ASP A 218 6.38 9.96 15.04
C ASP A 218 6.76 8.93 16.11
N ASP A 219 6.41 9.20 17.36
CA ASP A 219 6.71 8.38 18.54
C ASP A 219 5.58 7.42 18.94
N GLU A 220 4.53 7.28 18.12
CA GLU A 220 3.30 6.54 18.43
C GLU A 220 3.54 5.13 18.96
N MET A 221 4.43 4.36 18.33
CA MET A 221 4.74 2.99 18.77
C MET A 221 5.48 2.95 20.10
N ILE A 222 6.34 3.93 20.37
CA ILE A 222 7.08 4.09 21.61
C ILE A 222 6.09 4.45 22.74
N ALA A 223 5.23 5.41 22.47
CA ALA A 223 4.18 5.84 23.41
C ALA A 223 3.18 4.71 23.73
N ALA A 224 2.89 3.85 22.74
CA ALA A 224 2.04 2.68 22.94
C ALA A 224 2.75 1.50 23.63
N GLY A 225 4.06 1.58 23.88
CA GLY A 225 4.85 0.52 24.53
C GLY A 225 5.02 -0.75 23.71
N VAL A 226 4.87 -0.67 22.38
CA VAL A 226 4.90 -1.84 21.48
C VAL A 226 6.06 -1.81 20.49
N GLY A 227 6.89 -0.79 20.51
CA GLY A 227 8.06 -0.64 19.65
C GLY A 227 9.08 0.35 20.21
N GLN A 228 10.29 0.34 19.63
CA GLN A 228 11.38 1.26 19.99
C GLN A 228 11.74 2.21 18.83
N LYS A 229 11.11 2.02 17.67
CA LYS A 229 11.39 2.82 16.47
C LYS A 229 10.34 3.92 16.32
N THR A 230 10.79 5.10 15.90
CA THR A 230 9.89 6.16 15.44
C THR A 230 9.40 5.87 14.02
N GLY A 231 8.36 6.59 13.58
CA GLY A 231 7.85 6.50 12.22
C GLY A 231 8.92 6.81 11.18
N ARG A 232 9.64 7.90 11.37
CA ARG A 232 10.74 8.31 10.49
C ARG A 232 11.84 7.26 10.42
N ARG A 233 12.15 6.61 11.55
CA ARG A 233 13.11 5.49 11.58
C ARG A 233 12.59 4.27 10.80
N MET A 234 11.29 4.12 10.65
CA MET A 234 10.66 3.07 9.86
C MET A 234 10.40 3.46 8.40
N GLY A 235 10.76 4.68 7.99
CA GLY A 235 10.55 5.18 6.64
C GLY A 235 9.17 5.78 6.39
N HIS A 236 8.46 6.16 7.46
CA HIS A 236 7.13 6.76 7.42
C HIS A 236 7.11 8.09 8.15
N MET A 237 6.62 9.13 7.49
CA MET A 237 6.36 10.41 8.14
C MET A 237 5.09 10.35 8.96
N PRO A 238 4.97 11.16 10.05
CA PRO A 238 3.72 11.25 10.79
C PRO A 238 2.63 11.96 9.98
N ILE A 239 1.37 11.69 10.32
CA ILE A 239 0.23 12.42 9.78
C ILE A 239 0.14 13.80 10.41
N SER A 240 0.29 13.89 11.73
CA SER A 240 0.11 15.10 12.52
C SER A 240 1.38 15.95 12.64
N GLY A 241 1.20 17.18 13.13
CA GLY A 241 2.30 18.11 13.39
C GLY A 241 2.58 19.07 12.23
N PRO A 242 3.49 20.03 12.45
CA PRO A 242 3.81 21.06 11.44
C PRO A 242 4.51 20.49 10.20
N ASP A 243 5.25 19.41 10.36
CA ASP A 243 5.95 18.64 9.34
C ASP A 243 5.28 17.29 9.05
N GLY A 244 4.03 17.11 9.47
CA GLY A 244 3.19 15.97 9.16
C GLY A 244 2.52 16.08 7.80
N SER A 245 2.13 14.92 7.23
CA SER A 245 1.53 14.86 5.89
C SER A 245 0.23 15.65 5.79
N LEU A 246 -0.58 15.73 6.84
CA LEU A 246 -1.82 16.50 6.87
C LEU A 246 -1.57 18.00 6.64
N THR A 247 -0.47 18.54 7.17
CA THR A 247 -0.07 19.93 7.00
C THR A 247 0.59 20.16 5.63
N LEU A 248 1.55 19.31 5.26
CA LEU A 248 2.36 19.50 4.05
C LEU A 248 1.57 19.28 2.77
N LEU A 249 0.56 18.42 2.79
CA LEU A 249 -0.30 18.11 1.63
C LEU A 249 -1.57 18.96 1.56
N LYS A 250 -1.72 19.97 2.42
CA LYS A 250 -2.92 20.82 2.45
C LYS A 250 -3.19 21.53 1.13
N GLY A 251 -2.14 21.91 0.40
CA GLY A 251 -2.23 22.70 -0.84
C GLY A 251 -2.41 21.88 -2.12
N ILE A 252 -2.32 20.55 -2.09
CA ILE A 252 -2.45 19.72 -3.30
C ILE A 252 -3.85 19.79 -3.90
N ARG A 253 -3.92 19.82 -5.23
CA ARG A 253 -5.17 19.73 -5.98
C ARG A 253 -5.53 18.27 -6.17
N CYS A 254 -6.40 17.75 -5.30
CA CYS A 254 -6.88 16.39 -5.37
C CYS A 254 -8.31 16.33 -4.83
N ARG A 255 -9.23 15.68 -5.56
CA ARG A 255 -10.64 15.60 -5.17
C ARG A 255 -10.86 14.57 -4.05
N ASN A 256 -10.23 13.40 -4.19
CA ASN A 256 -10.44 12.27 -3.29
C ASN A 256 -9.10 11.94 -2.61
N ARG A 257 -9.02 12.10 -1.29
CA ARG A 257 -7.79 11.90 -0.52
C ARG A 257 -8.02 10.81 0.51
N PHE A 258 -7.15 9.79 0.50
CA PHE A 258 -7.27 8.62 1.36
C PHE A 258 -5.97 8.35 2.09
N TYR A 259 -6.04 8.25 3.42
CA TYR A 259 -4.97 7.64 4.20
C TYR A 259 -5.12 6.12 4.18
N ILE A 260 -4.04 5.46 3.84
CA ILE A 260 -3.91 4.00 3.75
C ILE A 260 -2.67 3.54 4.52
N HIS A 261 -2.39 2.25 4.55
CA HIS A 261 -1.22 1.69 5.24
C HIS A 261 -1.21 2.05 6.73
N ILE A 262 -2.38 1.94 7.38
CA ILE A 262 -2.59 2.36 8.77
C ILE A 262 -1.99 1.34 9.73
N ASN A 263 -1.07 1.76 10.61
CA ASN A 263 -0.48 0.89 11.61
C ASN A 263 -1.50 0.49 12.69
N ASN A 264 -1.28 -0.65 13.33
CA ASN A 264 -2.18 -1.18 14.35
C ASN A 264 -2.30 -0.28 15.60
N THR A 265 -1.32 0.58 15.87
CA THR A 265 -1.35 1.53 16.99
C THR A 265 -2.10 2.82 16.66
N ASN A 266 -2.26 3.12 15.37
CA ASN A 266 -2.76 4.40 14.89
C ASN A 266 -4.22 4.62 15.33
N PRO A 267 -4.54 5.75 15.99
CA PRO A 267 -5.89 6.08 16.44
C PRO A 267 -6.91 6.23 15.30
N LEU A 268 -6.47 6.39 14.04
CA LEU A 268 -7.35 6.38 12.87
C LEU A 268 -8.11 5.06 12.68
N ASN A 269 -7.67 3.96 13.31
CA ASN A 269 -8.40 2.70 13.33
C ASN A 269 -9.73 2.78 14.11
N CYS A 270 -9.90 3.78 14.98
CA CYS A 270 -11.09 3.95 15.80
C CYS A 270 -11.99 5.04 15.22
N GLU A 271 -13.20 4.68 14.81
CA GLU A 271 -14.22 5.64 14.36
C GLU A 271 -14.59 6.59 15.50
N GLY A 272 -14.70 7.89 15.19
CA GLY A 272 -14.99 8.94 16.16
C GLY A 272 -13.82 9.26 17.10
N SER A 273 -12.59 8.80 16.82
CA SER A 273 -11.42 9.31 17.53
C SER A 273 -11.16 10.77 17.13
N PRO A 274 -10.66 11.61 18.04
CA PRO A 274 -10.34 13.01 17.72
C PRO A 274 -9.37 13.15 16.53
N GLU A 275 -8.43 12.21 16.40
CA GLU A 275 -7.46 12.17 15.33
C GLU A 275 -8.14 11.87 13.99
N ARG A 276 -9.09 10.94 13.97
CA ARG A 276 -9.86 10.62 12.76
C ARG A 276 -10.77 11.76 12.35
N GLU A 277 -11.46 12.39 13.30
CA GLU A 277 -12.28 13.57 13.05
C GLU A 277 -11.44 14.73 12.47
N ALA A 278 -10.22 14.94 12.97
CA ALA A 278 -9.31 15.97 12.45
C ALA A 278 -8.91 15.70 10.98
N VAL A 279 -8.64 14.46 10.63
CA VAL A 279 -8.31 14.02 9.26
C VAL A 279 -9.52 14.23 8.34
N GLU A 280 -10.71 13.81 8.77
CA GLU A 280 -11.94 13.93 8.00
C GLU A 280 -12.36 15.40 7.81
N ALA A 281 -12.21 16.24 8.85
CA ALA A 281 -12.42 17.68 8.75
C ALA A 281 -11.48 18.40 7.78
N ALA A 282 -10.27 17.82 7.56
CA ALA A 282 -9.31 18.31 6.56
C ALA A 282 -9.57 17.76 5.13
N GLY A 283 -10.66 17.01 4.94
CA GLY A 283 -11.06 16.47 3.63
C GLY A 283 -10.35 15.18 3.24
N TRP A 284 -9.77 14.46 4.19
CA TRP A 284 -9.23 13.12 3.99
C TRP A 284 -10.20 12.05 4.47
N GLN A 285 -10.08 10.86 3.93
CA GLN A 285 -10.86 9.70 4.33
C GLN A 285 -9.94 8.58 4.79
N VAL A 286 -10.45 7.72 5.67
CA VAL A 286 -9.75 6.50 6.13
C VAL A 286 -10.62 5.30 5.72
N PRO A 287 -10.48 4.79 4.49
CA PRO A 287 -11.35 3.77 3.96
C PRO A 287 -11.14 2.43 4.68
N PRO A 288 -12.20 1.62 4.85
CA PRO A 288 -12.06 0.22 5.28
C PRO A 288 -11.55 -0.65 4.12
N ASP A 289 -11.21 -1.89 4.42
CA ASP A 289 -11.05 -2.93 3.40
C ASP A 289 -12.37 -3.10 2.63
N GLY A 290 -12.29 -3.38 1.34
CA GLY A 290 -13.46 -3.48 0.47
C GLY A 290 -14.00 -2.13 -0.05
N PHE A 291 -13.44 -0.99 0.37
CA PHE A 291 -13.84 0.31 -0.17
C PHE A 291 -13.56 0.40 -1.68
N GLU A 292 -14.54 0.88 -2.44
CA GLU A 292 -14.45 1.06 -3.90
C GLU A 292 -14.72 2.52 -4.27
N ILE A 293 -13.99 2.99 -5.28
CA ILE A 293 -14.21 4.29 -5.90
C ILE A 293 -14.21 4.11 -7.43
N VAL A 294 -15.14 4.76 -8.10
CA VAL A 294 -15.23 4.85 -9.56
C VAL A 294 -14.96 6.31 -9.95
N LEU A 295 -14.06 6.54 -10.90
CA LEU A 295 -13.66 7.87 -11.38
C LEU A 295 -14.19 8.13 -12.78
#